data_150cd66f7c94a1ed9d0f2481e5d1e7d4
#
_entry.id   150cd66f7c94a1ed9d0f2481e5d1e7d4
#
_cell.length_a   1.000
_cell.length_b   1.000
_cell.length_c   1.000
_cell.angle_alpha   90.00
_cell.angle_beta   90.00
_cell.angle_gamma   90.00
#
_symmetry.space_group_name_H-M   'P 1'
#
loop_
_entity.id
_entity.type
_entity.pdbx_description
1 polymer ?
#
loop_
_entity_poly.entity_id
_entity_poly.type
_entity_poly.pdbx_seq_one_letter_code
_entity_poly.pdbx_strand_id
1 'polypeptide(L)'
;DVLRRLEALALMGDVGLPRESVRDMIGSAIQVVVQLMRFSDGTRRVVSLCEVVSEAGQLSVRELFRFAPNLGATTANAAAGEDGKVRVEGVHRATGESIGFLGRLQLRGFDTAAFQSLADTDADLKVPHG
;
A
#
# COMPACT_ATOMS: atom_id res chain seq x y z
N ASP A 1 10.00 -2.68 7.52
CA ASP A 1 8.88 -3.62 7.68
C ASP A 1 7.93 -3.11 8.77
N VAL A 2 6.77 -2.64 8.34
CA VAL A 2 5.76 -1.99 9.19
C VAL A 2 5.20 -2.96 10.25
N LEU A 3 5.02 -4.23 9.91
CA LEU A 3 4.47 -5.22 10.83
C LEU A 3 5.42 -5.51 12.00
N ARG A 4 6.72 -5.61 11.73
CA ARG A 4 7.73 -5.79 12.79
C ARG A 4 7.78 -4.59 13.73
N ARG A 5 7.58 -3.38 13.18
CA ARG A 5 7.53 -2.17 14.00
C ARG A 5 6.28 -2.12 14.88
N LEU A 6 5.12 -2.52 14.34
CA LEU A 6 3.87 -2.65 15.11
C LEU A 6 4.01 -3.70 16.21
N GLU A 7 4.58 -4.85 15.89
CA GLU A 7 4.86 -5.92 16.84
C GLU A 7 5.77 -5.43 17.98
N ALA A 8 6.86 -4.75 17.63
CA ALA A 8 7.78 -4.18 18.62
C ALA A 8 7.10 -3.15 19.52
N LEU A 9 6.30 -2.24 18.97
CA LEU A 9 5.55 -1.24 19.73
C LEU A 9 4.53 -1.88 20.68
N ALA A 10 3.81 -2.91 20.21
CA ALA A 10 2.85 -3.63 21.04
C ALA A 10 3.54 -4.37 22.21
N LEU A 11 4.71 -4.97 21.97
CA LEU A 11 5.49 -5.63 23.02
C LEU A 11 6.12 -4.65 24.00
N MET A 12 6.41 -3.39 23.59
CA MET A 12 6.91 -2.35 24.49
C MET A 12 5.86 -1.85 25.50
N GLY A 13 4.57 -2.13 25.24
CA GLY A 13 3.46 -1.73 26.11
C GLY A 13 3.34 -2.50 27.42
N ASP A 14 4.30 -3.33 27.76
CA ASP A 14 4.40 -4.11 29.02
C ASP A 14 3.13 -4.91 29.40
N VAL A 15 2.45 -5.43 28.36
CA VAL A 15 1.18 -6.16 28.56
C VAL A 15 1.42 -7.63 28.92
N GLY A 16 2.69 -8.08 28.95
CA GLY A 16 3.04 -9.46 29.26
C GLY A 16 2.49 -10.51 28.27
N LEU A 17 2.07 -10.07 27.09
CA LEU A 17 1.51 -10.95 26.08
C LEU A 17 2.61 -11.72 25.33
N PRO A 18 2.41 -13.02 25.06
CA PRO A 18 3.28 -13.74 24.16
C PRO A 18 3.34 -13.11 22.78
N ARG A 19 4.49 -13.16 22.13
CA ARG A 19 4.70 -12.59 20.81
C ARG A 19 3.72 -13.11 19.76
N GLU A 20 3.37 -14.39 19.85
CA GLU A 20 2.38 -15.03 18.96
C GLU A 20 0.99 -14.39 19.10
N SER A 21 0.56 -14.16 20.35
CA SER A 21 -0.72 -13.50 20.60
C SER A 21 -0.78 -12.08 20.01
N VAL A 22 0.31 -11.33 20.08
CA VAL A 22 0.41 -10.00 19.47
C VAL A 22 0.29 -10.10 17.96
N ARG A 23 0.91 -11.07 17.31
CA ARG A 23 0.80 -11.31 15.87
C ARG A 23 -0.61 -11.66 15.45
N ASP A 24 -1.27 -12.56 16.19
CA ASP A 24 -2.65 -12.94 15.92
C ASP A 24 -3.60 -11.75 16.05
N MET A 25 -3.39 -10.90 17.06
CA MET A 25 -4.15 -9.67 17.21
C MET A 25 -3.93 -8.71 16.03
N ILE A 26 -2.70 -8.49 15.59
CA ILE A 26 -2.38 -7.64 14.42
C ILE A 26 -3.05 -8.23 13.17
N GLY A 27 -2.90 -9.52 12.92
CA GLY A 27 -3.45 -10.18 11.73
C GLY A 27 -4.98 -10.19 11.68
N SER A 28 -5.64 -10.22 12.85
CA SER A 28 -7.10 -10.15 12.92
C SER A 28 -7.65 -8.72 12.80
N ALA A 29 -6.90 -7.73 13.27
CA ALA A 29 -7.34 -6.33 13.33
C ALA A 29 -7.02 -5.54 12.07
N ILE A 30 -5.87 -5.80 11.43
CA ILE A 30 -5.37 -5.01 10.30
C ILE A 30 -5.44 -5.84 9.03
N GLN A 31 -6.22 -5.37 8.05
CA GLN A 31 -6.35 -6.01 6.74
C GLN A 31 -5.52 -5.33 5.66
N VAL A 32 -5.32 -4.03 5.79
CA VAL A 32 -4.65 -3.22 4.78
C VAL A 32 -3.66 -2.27 5.43
N VAL A 33 -2.50 -2.13 4.81
CA VAL A 33 -1.48 -1.13 5.17
C VAL A 33 -1.28 -0.21 4.00
N VAL A 34 -1.44 1.09 4.23
CA VAL A 34 -1.20 2.15 3.24
C VAL A 34 0.03 2.92 3.66
N GLN A 35 1.04 2.92 2.80
CA GLN A 35 2.27 3.66 3.03
C GLN A 35 2.26 4.99 2.29
N LEU A 36 2.49 6.07 3.02
CA LEU A 36 2.64 7.40 2.45
C LEU A 36 4.10 7.84 2.55
N MET A 37 4.56 8.55 1.52
CA MET A 37 5.88 9.16 1.50
C MET A 37 5.77 10.64 1.12
N ARG A 38 6.62 11.46 1.72
CA ARG A 38 6.82 12.85 1.29
C ARG A 38 7.98 12.89 0.32
N PHE A 39 7.73 13.44 -0.86
CA PHE A 39 8.73 13.59 -1.91
C PHE A 39 9.50 14.93 -1.79
N SER A 40 10.59 15.04 -2.56
CA SER A 40 11.45 16.23 -2.57
C SER A 40 10.73 17.49 -3.06
N ASP A 41 9.67 17.34 -3.86
CA ASP A 41 8.79 18.42 -4.31
C ASP A 41 7.79 18.89 -3.22
N GLY A 42 7.85 18.29 -2.04
CA GLY A 42 6.98 18.58 -0.90
C GLY A 42 5.64 17.85 -0.93
N THR A 43 5.28 17.18 -2.03
CA THR A 43 4.03 16.41 -2.13
C THR A 43 4.04 15.17 -1.27
N ARG A 44 2.87 14.76 -0.78
CA ARG A 44 2.66 13.48 -0.09
C ARG A 44 1.86 12.58 -1.00
N ARG A 45 2.34 11.36 -1.20
CA ARG A 45 1.65 10.38 -2.05
C ARG A 45 1.61 9.02 -1.37
N VAL A 46 0.60 8.24 -1.68
CA VAL A 46 0.57 6.82 -1.38
C VAL A 46 1.61 6.14 -2.26
N VAL A 47 2.58 5.46 -1.66
CA VAL A 47 3.65 4.77 -2.40
C VAL A 47 3.45 3.27 -2.44
N SER A 48 2.69 2.72 -1.50
CA SER A 48 2.39 1.29 -1.46
C SER A 48 1.06 1.05 -0.75
N LEU A 49 0.30 0.09 -1.26
CA LEU A 49 -0.88 -0.46 -0.61
C LEU A 49 -0.70 -1.96 -0.51
N CYS A 50 -0.70 -2.48 0.71
CA CYS A 50 -0.47 -3.88 0.99
C CYS A 50 -1.65 -4.50 1.73
N GLU A 51 -1.95 -5.76 1.42
CA GLU A 51 -2.80 -6.61 2.23
C GLU A 51 -1.99 -7.27 3.33
N VAL A 52 -2.54 -7.35 4.53
CA VAL A 52 -1.97 -8.13 5.62
C VAL A 52 -2.50 -9.55 5.51
N VAL A 53 -1.59 -10.52 5.43
CA VAL A 53 -1.90 -11.94 5.30
C VAL A 53 -1.39 -12.67 6.54
N SER A 54 -2.28 -13.42 7.17
CA SER A 54 -1.94 -14.30 8.30
C SER A 54 -2.17 -15.74 7.86
N GLU A 55 -1.09 -16.49 7.71
CA GLU A 55 -1.12 -17.90 7.31
C GLU A 55 -0.25 -18.73 8.27
N ALA A 56 -0.83 -19.78 8.81
CA ALA A 56 -0.14 -20.71 9.72
C ALA A 56 0.60 -20.02 10.88
N GLY A 57 0.01 -18.96 11.46
CA GLY A 57 0.62 -18.19 12.56
C GLY A 57 1.75 -17.25 12.11
N GLN A 58 1.98 -17.14 10.80
CA GLN A 58 2.91 -16.17 10.23
C GLN A 58 2.19 -14.97 9.65
N LEU A 59 2.64 -13.79 10.06
CA LEU A 59 2.14 -12.51 9.60
C LEU A 59 3.05 -11.96 8.51
N SER A 60 2.48 -11.68 7.35
CA SER A 60 3.18 -11.12 6.18
C SER A 60 2.38 -10.02 5.52
N VAL A 61 2.99 -9.31 4.58
CA VAL A 61 2.31 -8.35 3.72
C VAL A 61 2.44 -8.76 2.26
N ARG A 62 1.36 -8.59 1.53
CA ARG A 62 1.31 -8.75 0.08
C ARG A 62 1.08 -7.37 -0.52
N GLU A 63 2.04 -6.89 -1.31
CA GLU A 63 1.90 -5.60 -1.96
C GLU A 63 0.95 -5.72 -3.15
N LEU A 64 -0.15 -4.97 -3.12
CA LEU A 64 -1.19 -4.98 -4.15
C LEU A 64 -0.95 -3.89 -5.20
N PHE A 65 -0.55 -2.71 -4.73
CA PHE A 65 -0.28 -1.54 -5.58
C PHE A 65 0.99 -0.84 -5.13
N ARG A 66 1.71 -0.32 -6.12
CA ARG A 66 2.97 0.40 -5.94
C ARG A 66 2.97 1.70 -6.75
N PHE A 67 3.48 2.77 -6.18
CA PHE A 67 3.77 3.98 -6.95
C PHE A 67 5.07 3.78 -7.75
N ALA A 68 4.98 3.94 -9.06
CA ALA A 68 6.12 3.92 -9.98
C ALA A 68 6.43 5.35 -10.39
N PRO A 69 7.49 5.98 -9.85
CA PRO A 69 7.89 7.32 -10.26
C PRO A 69 8.43 7.29 -11.69
N ASN A 70 8.09 8.32 -12.46
CA ASN A 70 8.62 8.51 -13.80
C ASN A 70 10.00 9.19 -13.73
N LEU A 71 11.03 8.39 -13.51
CA LEU A 71 12.40 8.88 -13.35
C LEU A 71 13.01 9.43 -14.66
N GLY A 72 12.44 9.09 -15.82
CA GLY A 72 12.88 9.60 -17.13
C GLY A 72 12.49 11.05 -17.43
N ALA A 73 11.44 11.55 -16.78
CA ALA A 73 10.98 12.94 -16.94
C ALA A 73 11.83 13.95 -16.13
N THR A 74 12.69 13.47 -15.25
CA THR A 74 13.43 14.32 -14.29
C THR A 74 14.56 15.14 -14.94
N THR A 75 14.95 14.86 -16.18
CA THR A 75 16.17 15.46 -16.76
C THR A 75 15.95 16.40 -17.94
N ALA A 76 14.79 16.42 -18.60
CA ALA A 76 14.66 17.24 -19.82
C ALA A 76 13.36 18.07 -19.94
N ASN A 77 12.25 17.69 -19.29
CA ASN A 77 10.94 18.36 -19.40
C ASN A 77 10.13 18.36 -18.10
N ALA A 78 10.76 18.27 -16.95
CA ALA A 78 10.07 18.48 -15.70
C ALA A 78 9.61 19.93 -15.68
N ALA A 79 8.31 20.17 -15.86
CA ALA A 79 7.72 21.46 -15.62
C ALA A 79 8.07 21.85 -14.18
N ALA A 80 9.03 22.76 -14.03
CA ALA A 80 9.31 23.38 -12.76
C ALA A 80 7.98 24.02 -12.32
N GLY A 81 7.48 23.62 -11.15
CA GLY A 81 6.37 24.32 -10.55
C GLY A 81 6.76 25.79 -10.35
N GLU A 82 5.78 26.66 -10.12
CA GLU A 82 6.02 28.11 -9.88
C GLU A 82 7.07 28.39 -8.79
N ASP A 83 7.37 27.38 -7.95
CA ASP A 83 8.38 27.44 -6.89
C ASP A 83 9.76 26.86 -7.30
N GLY A 84 9.99 26.57 -8.58
CA GLY A 84 11.25 26.08 -9.14
C GLY A 84 11.63 24.63 -8.74
N LYS A 85 10.71 23.91 -8.07
CA LYS A 85 10.95 22.51 -7.69
C LYS A 85 10.50 21.54 -8.78
N VAL A 86 11.30 20.54 -9.03
CA VAL A 86 10.97 19.46 -9.96
C VAL A 86 9.87 18.61 -9.34
N ARG A 87 8.71 18.52 -10.01
CA ARG A 87 7.60 17.67 -9.56
C ARG A 87 7.94 16.19 -9.77
N VAL A 88 7.65 15.39 -8.76
CA VAL A 88 7.74 13.94 -8.87
C VAL A 88 6.43 13.44 -9.48
N GLU A 89 6.48 13.06 -10.75
CA GLU A 89 5.36 12.42 -11.44
C GLU A 89 5.50 10.91 -11.41
N GLY A 90 4.39 10.20 -11.53
CA GLY A 90 4.37 8.76 -11.55
C GLY A 90 2.95 8.22 -11.60
N VAL A 91 2.85 6.91 -11.71
CA VAL A 91 1.59 6.17 -11.79
C VAL A 91 1.54 5.11 -10.69
N HIS A 92 0.34 4.74 -10.27
CA HIS A 92 0.14 3.59 -9.42
C HIS A 92 -0.04 2.36 -10.29
N ARG A 93 0.76 1.33 -10.04
CA ARG A 93 0.70 0.06 -10.76
C ARG A 93 0.22 -1.04 -9.86
N ALA A 94 -0.66 -1.89 -10.36
CA ALA A 94 -0.98 -3.16 -9.73
C ALA A 94 0.23 -4.10 -9.82
N THR A 95 0.44 -4.90 -8.78
CA THR A 95 1.56 -5.86 -8.75
C THR A 95 1.22 -7.20 -9.41
N GLY A 96 -0.04 -7.41 -9.79
CA GLY A 96 -0.55 -8.69 -10.28
C GLY A 96 -0.91 -9.68 -9.16
N GLU A 97 -0.74 -9.28 -7.89
CA GLU A 97 -1.12 -10.11 -6.76
C GLU A 97 -2.64 -10.15 -6.58
N SER A 98 -3.16 -11.32 -6.23
CA SER A 98 -4.59 -11.48 -5.93
C SER A 98 -4.97 -10.78 -4.62
N ILE A 99 -6.11 -10.13 -4.60
CA ILE A 99 -6.62 -9.41 -3.43
C ILE A 99 -7.52 -10.35 -2.63
N GLY A 100 -7.04 -10.83 -1.48
CA GLY A 100 -7.74 -11.84 -0.67
C GLY A 100 -9.02 -11.33 0.01
N PHE A 101 -9.14 -10.02 0.25
CA PHE A 101 -10.34 -9.47 0.89
C PHE A 101 -11.49 -9.10 -0.08
N LEU A 102 -11.36 -9.29 -1.39
CA LEU A 102 -12.41 -8.94 -2.37
C LEU A 102 -13.75 -9.61 -2.06
N GLY A 103 -13.74 -10.88 -1.67
CA GLY A 103 -14.97 -11.59 -1.31
C GLY A 103 -15.73 -10.93 -0.16
N ARG A 104 -15.02 -10.37 0.81
CA ARG A 104 -15.65 -9.63 1.93
C ARG A 104 -16.27 -8.30 1.48
N LEU A 105 -15.66 -7.63 0.50
CA LEU A 105 -16.22 -6.42 -0.09
C LEU A 105 -17.49 -6.73 -0.88
N GLN A 106 -17.49 -7.82 -1.67
CA GLN A 106 -18.66 -8.28 -2.41
C GLN A 106 -19.86 -8.59 -1.48
N LEU A 107 -19.60 -9.27 -0.37
CA LEU A 107 -20.64 -9.56 0.64
C LEU A 107 -21.23 -8.30 1.26
N ARG A 108 -20.53 -7.18 1.21
CA ARG A 108 -21.00 -5.86 1.66
C ARG A 108 -21.61 -5.01 0.55
N GLY A 109 -21.78 -5.58 -0.65
CA GLY A 109 -22.42 -4.91 -1.79
C GLY A 109 -21.51 -4.01 -2.62
N PHE A 110 -20.19 -4.08 -2.44
CA PHE A 110 -19.26 -3.33 -3.28
C PHE A 110 -19.04 -4.05 -4.61
N ASP A 111 -19.03 -3.29 -5.71
CA ASP A 111 -18.63 -3.79 -7.01
C ASP A 111 -17.10 -3.97 -7.04
N THR A 112 -16.67 -5.21 -7.25
CA THR A 112 -15.25 -5.57 -7.27
C THR A 112 -14.75 -5.94 -8.67
N ALA A 113 -15.58 -5.82 -9.71
CA ALA A 113 -15.22 -6.20 -11.08
C ALA A 113 -13.97 -5.46 -11.58
N ALA A 114 -13.85 -4.17 -11.27
CA ALA A 114 -12.69 -3.37 -11.62
C ALA A 114 -11.38 -3.86 -10.98
N PHE A 115 -11.45 -4.43 -9.79
CA PHE A 115 -10.27 -4.97 -9.10
C PHE A 115 -9.88 -6.36 -9.60
N GLN A 116 -10.83 -7.15 -10.07
CA GLN A 116 -10.56 -8.46 -10.67
C GLN A 116 -9.79 -8.33 -11.98
N SER A 117 -10.11 -7.31 -12.79
CA SER A 117 -9.40 -7.03 -14.04
C SER A 117 -7.98 -6.50 -13.83
N LEU A 118 -7.69 -5.89 -12.67
CA LEU A 118 -6.36 -5.37 -12.35
C LEU A 118 -5.35 -6.46 -11.98
N ALA A 119 -5.82 -7.61 -11.49
CA ALA A 119 -4.96 -8.76 -11.23
C ALA A 119 -4.42 -9.40 -12.52
N ASP A 120 -5.14 -9.23 -13.64
CA ASP A 120 -4.79 -9.81 -14.93
C ASP A 120 -4.00 -8.86 -15.85
N THR A 121 -3.83 -7.61 -15.46
CA THR A 121 -3.24 -6.59 -16.34
C THR A 121 -2.25 -5.73 -15.57
N ASP A 122 -1.08 -5.53 -16.15
CA ASP A 122 -0.09 -4.49 -15.76
C ASP A 122 -0.68 -3.10 -16.11
N ALA A 123 -1.84 -2.79 -15.54
CA ALA A 123 -2.65 -1.64 -15.89
C ALA A 123 -2.26 -0.41 -15.06
N ASP A 124 -1.93 0.66 -15.76
CA ASP A 124 -1.74 1.99 -15.17
C ASP A 124 -3.09 2.51 -14.62
N LEU A 125 -3.22 2.51 -13.30
CA LEU A 125 -4.33 3.17 -12.64
C LEU A 125 -4.17 4.68 -12.76
N LYS A 126 -4.89 5.28 -13.69
CA LYS A 126 -5.11 6.74 -13.69
C LYS A 126 -6.08 7.05 -12.57
N VAL A 127 -5.57 7.54 -11.44
CA VAL A 127 -6.41 8.13 -10.41
C VAL A 127 -6.90 9.48 -10.94
N PRO A 128 -8.21 9.70 -11.07
CA PRO A 128 -8.72 11.03 -11.46
C PRO A 128 -8.29 12.03 -10.39
N HIS A 129 -7.63 13.08 -10.84
CA HIS A 129 -7.34 14.24 -10.00
C HIS A 129 -8.65 14.99 -9.77
N GLY A 130 -9.16 14.93 -8.53
CA GLY A 130 -10.21 15.81 -8.07
C GLY A 130 -9.64 17.15 -7.64
#